data_53325e0b0625f132acc935ea6bff0cf3
#
_entry.id   53325e0b0625f132acc935ea6bff0cf3
#
_cell.length_a   1.000
_cell.length_b   1.000
_cell.length_c   1.000
_cell.angle_alpha   90.00
_cell.angle_beta   90.00
_cell.angle_gamma   90.00
#
_symmetry.space_group_name_H-M   'P 1'
#
loop_
_entity.id
_entity.type
_entity.pdbx_description
1 polymer ?
#
loop_
_entity_poly.entity_id
_entity_poly.type
_entity_poly.pdbx_seq_one_letter_code
_entity_poly.pdbx_strand_id
1 'polypeptide(L)' 'MSNSISISGTIYTVNGTVKKDNKGVLDLHVEVYDKDIFEDDFLGIGVTDSSGNFEVSFDSSQFSNILDRKPDLYFVVLD' A
#
# COMPACT_ATOMS: atom_id res chain seq x y z
N MET A 1 -1.22 -29.34 14.24
CA MET A 1 -1.00 -28.84 14.07
C MET A 1 -0.57 -28.26 13.57
N SER A 2 -0.31 -27.89 13.29
CA SER A 2 0.11 -27.28 12.91
C SER A 2 0.50 -26.71 12.54
N ASN A 3 0.70 -26.28 12.17
CA ASN A 3 1.08 -25.66 11.73
C ASN A 3 1.68 -25.00 11.32
N SER A 4 2.10 -24.74 11.28
CA SER A 4 2.79 -24.05 11.06
C SER A 4 3.02 -23.46 10.18
N ILE A 5 3.21 -22.71 9.81
CA ILE A 5 3.41 -22.18 9.00
C ILE A 5 4.14 -21.30 8.71
N SER A 6 4.78 -21.10 8.10
CA SER A 6 5.63 -20.27 7.92
C SER A 6 5.41 -19.34 7.06
N ILE A 7 5.62 -18.23 7.13
CA ILE A 7 5.41 -17.31 6.40
C ILE A 7 6.30 -16.71 5.89
N SER A 8 6.53 -16.47 4.90
CA SER A 8 7.51 -16.03 4.38
C SER A 8 7.45 -14.80 3.85
N GLY A 9 7.00 -13.93 3.84
CA GLY A 9 6.99 -12.65 3.26
C GLY A 9 7.61 -11.61 4.13
N THR A 10 7.82 -10.45 3.59
CA THR A 10 8.27 -9.27 4.30
C THR A 10 7.09 -8.31 4.35
N ILE A 11 6.88 -7.72 5.50
CA ILE A 11 5.84 -6.72 5.63
C ILE A 11 6.41 -5.36 5.25
N TYR A 12 5.76 -4.69 4.35
CA TYR A 12 6.12 -3.35 3.94
C TYR A 12 5.06 -2.38 4.46
N THR A 13 5.51 -1.22 4.87
CA THR A 13 4.60 -0.17 5.33
C THR A 13 4.87 1.09 4.53
N VAL A 14 3.82 1.66 3.99
CA VAL A 14 3.91 2.88 3.22
C VAL A 14 3.15 3.97 3.95
N ASN A 15 3.82 5.09 4.18
CA ASN A 15 3.21 6.24 4.82
C ASN A 15 3.23 7.40 3.87
N GLY A 16 2.22 8.24 3.96
CA GLY A 16 2.19 9.43 3.14
C GLY A 16 1.25 10.47 3.72
N THR A 17 1.19 11.60 3.07
CA THR A 17 0.33 12.69 3.49
C THR A 17 -0.35 13.27 2.26
N VAL A 18 -1.66 13.47 2.35
CA VAL A 18 -2.42 14.12 1.30
C VAL A 18 -2.77 15.51 1.75
N LYS A 19 -2.39 16.50 0.96
CA LYS A 19 -2.64 17.90 1.29
C LYS A 19 -3.29 18.62 0.14
N LYS A 20 -4.06 19.61 0.48
CA LYS A 20 -4.61 20.55 -0.47
C LYS A 20 -4.42 21.94 0.14
N ASP A 21 -3.80 22.85 -0.61
CA ASP A 21 -3.51 24.21 -0.12
C ASP A 21 -2.76 24.17 1.20
N ASN A 22 -1.78 23.26 1.29
CA ASN A 22 -0.93 23.09 2.47
C ASN A 22 -1.64 22.57 3.72
N LYS A 23 -2.85 22.06 3.56
CA LYS A 23 -3.59 21.49 4.68
C LYS A 23 -3.87 20.04 4.44
N GLY A 24 -3.76 19.23 5.48
CA GLY A 24 -4.08 17.83 5.40
C GLY A 24 -5.57 17.64 5.11
N VAL A 25 -5.89 16.61 4.36
CA VAL A 25 -7.29 16.34 4.00
C VAL A 25 -7.72 15.04 4.67
N LEU A 26 -8.77 15.15 5.46
CA LEU A 26 -9.31 14.05 6.24
C LEU A 26 -10.24 13.17 5.41
N ASP A 27 -10.27 11.89 5.75
CA ASP A 27 -11.25 10.93 5.21
C ASP A 27 -11.14 10.63 3.72
N LEU A 28 -9.97 10.78 3.17
CA LEU A 28 -9.73 10.32 1.82
C LEU A 28 -9.25 8.88 1.85
N HIS A 29 -9.73 8.08 0.90
CA HIS A 29 -9.25 6.73 0.74
C HIS A 29 -8.04 6.77 -0.18
N VAL A 30 -6.98 6.09 0.21
CA VAL A 30 -5.76 6.03 -0.59
C VAL A 30 -5.48 4.57 -0.88
N GLU A 31 -5.63 4.20 -2.14
CA GLU A 31 -5.34 2.84 -2.59
C GLU A 31 -3.90 2.77 -3.03
N VAL A 32 -3.23 1.67 -2.71
CA VAL A 32 -1.84 1.46 -3.06
C VAL A 32 -1.76 0.28 -4.01
N TYR A 33 -1.05 0.48 -5.10
CA TYR A 33 -0.89 -0.52 -6.14
C TYR A 33 0.58 -0.72 -6.47
N ASP A 34 0.90 -1.94 -6.91
CA ASP A 34 2.20 -2.25 -7.49
C ASP A 34 2.00 -2.33 -9.01
N LYS A 35 2.70 -1.51 -9.74
CA LYS A 35 2.60 -1.50 -11.18
C LYS A 35 3.33 -2.69 -11.77
N ASP A 36 2.67 -3.41 -12.64
CA ASP A 36 3.24 -4.59 -13.28
C ASP A 36 3.05 -4.49 -14.78
N ILE A 37 3.75 -5.32 -15.50
CA ILE A 37 3.69 -5.33 -16.96
C ILE A 37 2.32 -5.74 -17.46
N PHE A 38 1.74 -6.74 -16.81
CA PHE A 38 0.47 -7.29 -17.27
C PHE A 38 -0.71 -6.73 -16.53
N GLU A 39 -0.62 -6.66 -15.25
CA GLU A 39 -1.77 -6.30 -14.44
C GLU A 39 -1.25 -5.77 -13.11
N ASP A 40 -1.76 -4.62 -12.70
CA ASP A 40 -1.31 -4.01 -11.46
C ASP A 40 -1.91 -4.75 -10.28
N ASP A 41 -1.13 -4.91 -9.22
CA ASP A 41 -1.58 -5.59 -8.02
C ASP A 41 -2.07 -4.59 -6.99
N PHE A 42 -3.28 -4.79 -6.52
CA PHE A 42 -3.82 -3.98 -5.42
C PHE A 42 -3.17 -4.45 -4.12
N LEU A 43 -2.56 -3.55 -3.39
CA LEU A 43 -1.84 -3.90 -2.18
C LEU A 43 -2.60 -3.56 -0.91
N GLY A 44 -3.38 -2.52 -0.92
CA GLY A 44 -4.12 -2.13 0.27
C GLY A 44 -4.71 -0.76 0.16
N ILE A 45 -5.40 -0.37 1.22
CA ILE A 45 -6.08 0.91 1.26
C ILE A 45 -5.93 1.51 2.65
N GLY A 46 -5.74 2.80 2.72
CA GLY A 46 -5.73 3.54 3.97
C GLY A 46 -6.69 4.69 3.89
N VAL A 47 -6.97 5.29 5.04
CA VAL A 47 -7.84 6.46 5.12
C VAL A 47 -7.06 7.56 5.81
N THR A 48 -7.08 8.76 5.25
CA THR A 48 -6.33 9.86 5.83
C THR A 48 -6.96 10.34 7.12
N ASP A 49 -6.10 10.75 8.06
CA ASP A 49 -6.54 11.36 9.30
C ASP A 49 -6.67 12.87 9.13
N SER A 50 -6.90 13.58 10.24
CA SER A 50 -7.13 15.03 10.19
C SER A 50 -5.92 15.81 9.72
N SER A 51 -4.75 15.22 9.76
CA SER A 51 -3.54 15.84 9.24
C SER A 51 -3.24 15.40 7.81
N GLY A 52 -4.10 14.58 7.24
CA GLY A 52 -3.93 14.06 5.89
C GLY A 52 -3.01 12.85 5.81
N ASN A 53 -2.58 12.32 6.94
CA ASN A 53 -1.64 11.19 6.95
C ASN A 53 -2.37 9.88 6.74
N PHE A 54 -1.72 8.98 6.03
CA PHE A 54 -2.23 7.63 5.86
C PHE A 54 -1.10 6.63 6.00
N GLU A 55 -1.48 5.39 6.27
CA GLU A 55 -0.52 4.31 6.40
C GLU A 55 -1.15 3.05 5.84
N VAL A 56 -0.41 2.33 5.02
CA VAL A 56 -0.87 1.08 4.44
C VAL A 56 0.24 0.05 4.59
N SER A 57 -0.10 -1.11 5.13
CA SER A 57 0.85 -2.21 5.25
C SER A 57 0.42 -3.35 4.36
N PHE A 58 1.36 -4.02 3.75
CA PHE A 58 1.07 -5.16 2.91
C PHE A 58 2.23 -6.15 2.96
N ASP A 59 1.92 -7.38 2.58
CA ASP A 59 2.89 -8.46 2.59
C ASP A 59 3.50 -8.57 1.19
N SER A 60 4.76 -8.90 1.13
CA SER A 60 5.45 -9.05 -0.15
C SER A 60 4.82 -10.10 -1.05
N SER A 61 4.04 -11.00 -0.51
CA SER A 61 3.34 -11.99 -1.31
C SER A 61 2.22 -11.38 -2.15
N GLN A 62 1.84 -10.14 -1.86
CA GLN A 62 0.74 -9.49 -2.56
C GLN A 62 1.15 -8.82 -3.85
N PHE A 63 2.42 -8.75 -4.15
CA PHE A 63 2.84 -8.19 -5.41
C PHE A 63 3.65 -9.24 -6.18
N SER A 64 4.00 -8.89 -7.38
CA SER A 64 4.55 -9.84 -8.31
C SER A 64 5.56 -10.78 -7.71
N ASN A 65 5.48 -12.02 -8.06
CA ASN A 65 6.42 -13.00 -7.60
C ASN A 65 7.68 -13.06 -8.47
N ILE A 66 7.92 -12.07 -9.25
CA ILE A 66 9.14 -11.98 -10.00
C ILE A 66 10.28 -11.79 -9.02
N LEU A 67 11.27 -12.60 -9.14
CA LEU A 67 12.36 -12.61 -8.20
C LEU A 67 13.10 -11.31 -8.17
N ASP A 68 13.45 -10.89 -7.00
CA ASP A 68 14.30 -9.74 -6.76
C ASP A 68 13.74 -8.42 -7.25
N ARG A 69 12.47 -8.37 -7.54
CA ARG A 69 11.89 -7.15 -8.02
C ARG A 69 11.44 -6.30 -6.85
N LYS A 70 11.77 -5.06 -6.87
CA LYS A 70 11.23 -4.12 -5.91
C LYS A 70 9.85 -3.70 -6.36
N PRO A 71 8.93 -3.43 -5.43
CA PRO A 71 7.61 -2.95 -5.83
C PRO A 71 7.73 -1.57 -6.46
N ASP A 72 6.92 -1.34 -7.48
CA ASP A 72 6.84 -0.07 -8.17
C ASP A 72 5.49 0.53 -7.81
N LEU A 73 5.46 1.29 -6.74
CA LEU A 73 4.20 1.69 -6.13
C LEU A 73 3.60 2.94 -6.74
N TYR A 74 2.29 2.96 -6.81
CA TYR A 74 1.58 4.19 -7.09
C TYR A 74 0.30 4.23 -6.27
N PHE A 75 -0.29 5.41 -6.18
CA PHE A 75 -1.42 5.64 -5.29
C PHE A 75 -2.59 6.21 -6.07
N VAL A 76 -3.79 5.83 -5.65
CA VAL A 76 -5.02 6.41 -6.17
C VAL A 76 -5.76 6.98 -4.99
N VAL A 77 -6.03 8.27 -5.01
CA VAL A 77 -6.71 8.96 -3.93
C VAL A 77 -8.16 9.18 -4.31
N LEU A 78 -9.05 8.74 -3.45
CA LEU A 78 -10.49 8.82 -3.70
C LEU A 78 -11.19 9.59 -2.58
N ASP A 79 -12.17 10.33 -2.98
CA ASP A 79 -13.02 11.06 -2.03
C ASP A 79 -14.03 10.14 -1.41
#